data_a822acf0a610306dba7c05cb7a399f95
#
_entry.id   a822acf0a610306dba7c05cb7a399f95
#
_cell.length_a   1.000
_cell.length_b   1.000
_cell.length_c   1.000
_cell.angle_alpha   90.00
_cell.angle_beta   90.00
_cell.angle_gamma   90.00
#
_symmetry.space_group_name_H-M   'P 1'
#
loop_
_entity.id
_entity.type
_entity.pdbx_description
1 polymer ?
#
loop_
_entity_poly.entity_id
_entity_poly.type
_entity_poly.pdbx_seq_one_letter_code
_entity_poly.pdbx_strand_id
1 'polypeptide(L)'
;MSSPPGAYWRAQRLAEVGRYAEAERTARAGLAEAPGDGWLLTLLASVLRLQRDYAGALAGADAAVAATPLLADAHLERAENLIALIRSREAVGAATEAVRLEPEVASGHFVLARALAAGRDFERARAAAAHGRTLDPQSVEGLLTVADVERDAGNREAARVAARAALAVAPDNPYGRWLVAMLDAERLKVRRSMRALREVARDNPGRADLVSMTWPIRGVLSGLRRGLAVSAGLVCALLLVAHWWWAPAGTFARVVAAVLAAVMAGFAARVLIPAGRLPWRCLRLLPSLMRRAGTAGLALTGAAIGLLVAYAATAWWPLPVIALAAAPLLWLLSLAELLGAGLDDPGSREALRSWAGDLRD
;
A
#
# COMPACT_ATOMS: atom_id res chain seq x y z
N MET A 1 -35.66 12.80 -9.46
CA MET A 1 -34.43 12.34 -10.16
C MET A 1 -34.81 11.40 -11.28
N SER A 2 -34.28 11.59 -12.50
CA SER A 2 -34.49 10.66 -13.63
C SER A 2 -33.82 9.32 -13.34
N SER A 3 -34.44 8.21 -13.78
CA SER A 3 -33.85 6.89 -13.68
C SER A 3 -32.62 6.77 -14.59
N PRO A 4 -31.61 5.96 -14.20
CA PRO A 4 -30.43 5.77 -15.04
C PRO A 4 -30.79 5.24 -16.44
N PRO A 5 -30.17 5.74 -17.50
CA PRO A 5 -30.46 5.33 -18.88
C PRO A 5 -30.01 3.89 -19.17
N GLY A 6 -30.57 3.27 -20.24
CA GLY A 6 -30.19 1.90 -20.58
C GLY A 6 -28.70 1.69 -20.91
N ALA A 7 -28.01 2.74 -21.38
CA ALA A 7 -26.55 2.74 -21.58
C ALA A 7 -25.77 2.60 -20.26
N TYR A 8 -26.25 3.21 -19.17
CA TYR A 8 -25.70 3.08 -17.82
C TYR A 8 -25.66 1.60 -17.39
N TRP A 9 -26.80 0.91 -17.43
CA TRP A 9 -26.88 -0.47 -16.98
C TRP A 9 -26.01 -1.43 -17.81
N ARG A 10 -25.88 -1.17 -19.14
CA ARG A 10 -25.00 -1.97 -20.00
C ARG A 10 -23.53 -1.73 -19.64
N ALA A 11 -23.13 -0.48 -19.47
CA ALA A 11 -21.76 -0.14 -19.12
C ALA A 11 -21.39 -0.64 -17.70
N GLN A 12 -22.31 -0.53 -16.74
CA GLN A 12 -22.12 -1.05 -15.39
C GLN A 12 -21.86 -2.56 -15.38
N ARG A 13 -22.67 -3.34 -16.08
CA ARG A 13 -22.45 -4.80 -16.19
C ARG A 13 -21.11 -5.16 -16.81
N LEU A 14 -20.64 -4.39 -17.78
CA LEU A 14 -19.30 -4.57 -18.37
C LEU A 14 -18.20 -4.27 -17.36
N ALA A 15 -18.37 -3.22 -16.55
CA ALA A 15 -17.42 -2.87 -15.49
C ALA A 15 -17.38 -3.94 -14.39
N GLU A 16 -18.52 -4.49 -13.97
CA GLU A 16 -18.62 -5.57 -12.97
C GLU A 16 -17.85 -6.82 -13.38
N VAL A 17 -17.86 -7.17 -14.67
CA VAL A 17 -17.07 -8.31 -15.19
C VAL A 17 -15.64 -7.94 -15.59
N GLY A 18 -15.17 -6.72 -15.26
CA GLY A 18 -13.81 -6.28 -15.51
C GLY A 18 -13.51 -5.86 -16.96
N ARG A 19 -14.53 -5.71 -17.82
CA ARG A 19 -14.39 -5.27 -19.22
C ARG A 19 -14.38 -3.74 -19.31
N TYR A 20 -13.43 -3.10 -18.59
CA TYR A 20 -13.44 -1.64 -18.40
C TYR A 20 -13.37 -0.84 -19.70
N ALA A 21 -12.55 -1.25 -20.67
CA ALA A 21 -12.45 -0.55 -21.96
C ALA A 21 -13.77 -0.57 -22.76
N GLU A 22 -14.58 -1.61 -22.59
CA GLU A 22 -15.88 -1.69 -23.26
C GLU A 22 -16.93 -0.92 -22.46
N ALA A 23 -16.88 -0.95 -21.14
CA ALA A 23 -17.71 -0.12 -20.28
C ALA A 23 -17.52 1.36 -20.59
N GLU A 24 -16.28 1.82 -20.72
CA GLU A 24 -15.93 3.17 -21.10
C GLU A 24 -16.51 3.57 -22.46
N ARG A 25 -16.32 2.73 -23.47
CA ARG A 25 -16.90 3.00 -24.82
C ARG A 25 -18.42 3.09 -24.78
N THR A 26 -19.07 2.20 -24.00
CA THR A 26 -20.54 2.20 -23.87
C THR A 26 -21.05 3.43 -23.13
N ALA A 27 -20.35 3.86 -22.05
CA ALA A 27 -20.69 5.09 -21.33
C ALA A 27 -20.51 6.32 -22.20
N ARG A 28 -19.38 6.43 -22.95
CA ARG A 28 -19.15 7.53 -23.88
C ARG A 28 -20.14 7.59 -25.03
N ALA A 29 -20.57 6.45 -25.56
CA ALA A 29 -21.63 6.41 -26.58
C ALA A 29 -22.96 6.94 -26.02
N GLY A 30 -23.33 6.58 -24.78
CA GLY A 30 -24.50 7.14 -24.13
C GLY A 30 -24.38 8.64 -23.87
N LEU A 31 -23.19 9.13 -23.50
CA LEU A 31 -22.91 10.56 -23.32
C LEU A 31 -22.90 11.34 -24.63
N ALA A 32 -22.65 10.71 -25.79
CA ALA A 32 -22.80 11.37 -27.08
C ALA A 32 -24.26 11.69 -27.38
N GLU A 33 -25.20 10.86 -26.88
CA GLU A 33 -26.66 11.09 -27.00
C GLU A 33 -27.16 12.06 -25.91
N ALA A 34 -26.60 11.97 -24.67
CA ALA A 34 -26.98 12.76 -23.51
C ALA A 34 -25.75 13.29 -22.75
N PRO A 35 -25.08 14.36 -23.23
CA PRO A 35 -23.80 14.85 -22.70
C PRO A 35 -23.83 15.27 -21.23
N GLY A 36 -25.00 15.68 -20.70
CA GLY A 36 -25.21 16.11 -19.32
C GLY A 36 -25.80 15.03 -18.42
N ASP A 37 -25.83 13.76 -18.82
CA ASP A 37 -26.35 12.69 -17.96
C ASP A 37 -25.40 12.39 -16.79
N GLY A 38 -25.81 12.81 -15.58
CA GLY A 38 -24.98 12.65 -14.38
C GLY A 38 -24.70 11.20 -14.00
N TRP A 39 -25.62 10.25 -14.28
CA TRP A 39 -25.39 8.84 -14.03
C TRP A 39 -24.30 8.27 -14.93
N LEU A 40 -24.32 8.60 -16.22
CA LEU A 40 -23.32 8.16 -17.17
C LEU A 40 -21.95 8.81 -16.89
N LEU A 41 -21.93 10.09 -16.52
CA LEU A 41 -20.69 10.78 -16.14
C LEU A 41 -20.07 10.16 -14.88
N THR A 42 -20.89 9.88 -13.86
CA THR A 42 -20.45 9.18 -12.63
C THR A 42 -19.89 7.80 -12.94
N LEU A 43 -20.60 7.02 -13.75
CA LEU A 43 -20.13 5.68 -14.14
C LEU A 43 -18.84 5.74 -14.96
N LEU A 44 -18.73 6.68 -15.89
CA LEU A 44 -17.49 6.89 -16.66
C LEU A 44 -16.31 7.22 -15.75
N ALA A 45 -16.50 8.10 -14.77
CA ALA A 45 -15.48 8.43 -13.77
C ALA A 45 -15.06 7.18 -12.99
N SER A 46 -16.00 6.36 -12.52
CA SER A 46 -15.73 5.09 -11.85
C SER A 46 -14.91 4.12 -12.71
N VAL A 47 -15.28 3.96 -13.98
CA VAL A 47 -14.57 3.10 -14.92
C VAL A 47 -13.15 3.58 -15.17
N LEU A 48 -12.94 4.89 -15.36
CA LEU A 48 -11.60 5.49 -15.53
C LEU A 48 -10.74 5.29 -14.26
N ARG A 49 -11.31 5.43 -13.07
CA ARG A 49 -10.63 5.15 -11.81
C ARG A 49 -10.19 3.68 -11.72
N LEU A 50 -11.04 2.74 -12.12
CA LEU A 50 -10.71 1.32 -12.17
C LEU A 50 -9.60 1.01 -13.20
N GLN A 51 -9.47 1.83 -14.25
CA GLN A 51 -8.36 1.79 -15.21
C GLN A 51 -7.11 2.53 -14.73
N ARG A 52 -7.15 3.17 -13.54
CA ARG A 52 -6.11 4.01 -12.96
C ARG A 52 -5.84 5.31 -13.73
N ASP A 53 -6.78 5.77 -14.55
CA ASP A 53 -6.78 7.12 -15.10
C ASP A 53 -7.47 8.07 -14.10
N TYR A 54 -6.76 8.44 -13.06
CA TYR A 54 -7.31 9.24 -11.95
C TYR A 54 -7.60 10.69 -12.36
N ALA A 55 -6.85 11.24 -13.32
CA ALA A 55 -7.10 12.58 -13.84
C ALA A 55 -8.39 12.65 -14.65
N GLY A 56 -8.52 11.74 -15.61
CA GLY A 56 -9.76 11.60 -16.37
C GLY A 56 -10.96 11.28 -15.49
N ALA A 57 -10.75 10.44 -14.47
CA ALA A 57 -11.79 10.06 -13.52
C ALA A 57 -12.25 11.26 -12.67
N LEU A 58 -11.33 12.08 -12.14
CA LEU A 58 -11.69 13.28 -11.39
C LEU A 58 -12.42 14.30 -12.25
N ALA A 59 -11.92 14.55 -13.47
CA ALA A 59 -12.58 15.46 -14.42
C ALA A 59 -14.01 14.99 -14.76
N GLY A 60 -14.19 13.67 -14.94
CA GLY A 60 -15.52 13.07 -15.14
C GLY A 60 -16.45 13.23 -13.93
N ALA A 61 -15.93 13.01 -12.72
CA ALA A 61 -16.68 13.20 -11.48
C ALA A 61 -17.04 14.68 -11.23
N ASP A 62 -16.14 15.60 -11.50
CA ASP A 62 -16.42 17.04 -11.43
C ASP A 62 -17.51 17.46 -12.44
N ALA A 63 -17.47 16.91 -13.65
CA ALA A 63 -18.52 17.11 -14.64
C ALA A 63 -19.88 16.52 -14.20
N ALA A 64 -19.85 15.33 -13.56
CA ALA A 64 -21.06 14.71 -13.01
C ALA A 64 -21.69 15.58 -11.90
N VAL A 65 -20.90 16.10 -10.96
CA VAL A 65 -21.35 17.02 -9.93
C VAL A 65 -21.88 18.32 -10.52
N ALA A 66 -21.23 18.87 -11.55
CA ALA A 66 -21.68 20.08 -12.23
C ALA A 66 -23.03 19.86 -12.96
N ALA A 67 -23.20 18.70 -13.60
CA ALA A 67 -24.43 18.36 -14.31
C ALA A 67 -25.59 18.02 -13.37
N THR A 68 -25.32 17.34 -12.27
CA THR A 68 -26.31 16.85 -11.30
C THR A 68 -25.83 17.04 -9.86
N PRO A 69 -25.89 18.29 -9.33
CA PRO A 69 -25.34 18.59 -7.99
C PRO A 69 -26.02 17.86 -6.82
N LEU A 70 -27.23 17.37 -7.04
CA LEU A 70 -28.03 16.63 -6.04
C LEU A 70 -27.87 15.10 -6.16
N LEU A 71 -27.01 14.60 -7.02
CA LEU A 71 -26.72 13.18 -7.13
C LEU A 71 -25.61 12.80 -6.13
N ALA A 72 -25.97 12.11 -5.06
CA ALA A 72 -25.02 11.72 -4.02
C ALA A 72 -23.88 10.85 -4.58
N ASP A 73 -24.19 9.92 -5.51
CA ASP A 73 -23.19 9.06 -6.16
C ASP A 73 -22.11 9.84 -6.92
N ALA A 74 -22.43 11.00 -7.51
CA ALA A 74 -21.46 11.86 -8.17
C ALA A 74 -20.43 12.42 -7.17
N HIS A 75 -20.90 12.85 -5.99
CA HIS A 75 -20.05 13.32 -4.90
C HIS A 75 -19.22 12.17 -4.29
N LEU A 76 -19.79 10.96 -4.18
CA LEU A 76 -19.04 9.77 -3.73
C LEU A 76 -17.92 9.42 -4.70
N GLU A 77 -18.19 9.37 -5.99
CA GLU A 77 -17.17 9.08 -6.98
C GLU A 77 -16.08 10.16 -7.04
N ARG A 78 -16.48 11.45 -6.87
CA ARG A 78 -15.52 12.53 -6.71
C ARG A 78 -14.62 12.32 -5.51
N ALA A 79 -15.18 11.96 -4.35
CA ALA A 79 -14.43 11.68 -3.13
C ALA A 79 -13.44 10.51 -3.31
N GLU A 80 -13.86 9.42 -3.94
CA GLU A 80 -13.00 8.26 -4.23
C GLU A 80 -11.80 8.62 -5.11
N ASN A 81 -12.02 9.46 -6.14
CA ASN A 81 -10.94 9.94 -7.00
C ASN A 81 -9.97 10.85 -6.25
N LEU A 82 -10.48 11.73 -5.39
CA LEU A 82 -9.67 12.61 -4.56
C LEU A 82 -8.86 11.84 -3.51
N ILE A 83 -9.41 10.74 -2.95
CA ILE A 83 -8.65 9.82 -2.08
C ILE A 83 -7.48 9.19 -2.86
N ALA A 84 -7.75 8.71 -4.08
CA ALA A 84 -6.72 8.09 -4.93
C ALA A 84 -5.61 9.08 -5.32
N LEU A 85 -5.93 10.37 -5.44
CA LEU A 85 -5.01 11.47 -5.71
C LEU A 85 -4.37 12.08 -4.45
N ILE A 86 -4.64 11.52 -3.26
CA ILE A 86 -4.10 11.99 -1.96
C ILE A 86 -4.56 13.42 -1.62
N ARG A 87 -5.66 13.89 -2.19
CA ARG A 87 -6.30 15.18 -1.92
C ARG A 87 -7.34 15.04 -0.80
N SER A 88 -6.89 14.60 0.38
CA SER A 88 -7.76 14.15 1.48
C SER A 88 -8.72 15.22 1.98
N ARG A 89 -8.31 16.50 2.05
CA ARG A 89 -9.19 17.60 2.50
C ARG A 89 -10.41 17.77 1.58
N GLU A 90 -10.19 17.74 0.28
CA GLU A 90 -11.26 17.87 -0.71
C GLU A 90 -12.13 16.62 -0.76
N ALA A 91 -11.51 15.43 -0.59
CA ALA A 91 -12.23 14.17 -0.47
C ALA A 91 -13.23 14.18 0.69
N VAL A 92 -12.81 14.69 1.86
CA VAL A 92 -13.70 14.85 3.03
C VAL A 92 -14.85 15.77 2.69
N GLY A 93 -14.63 16.91 2.00
CA GLY A 93 -15.68 17.82 1.58
C GLY A 93 -16.70 17.16 0.66
N ALA A 94 -16.23 16.45 -0.37
CA ALA A 94 -17.10 15.74 -1.31
C ALA A 94 -17.90 14.61 -0.63
N ALA A 95 -17.25 13.79 0.22
CA ALA A 95 -17.93 12.72 0.95
C ALA A 95 -18.95 13.26 1.97
N THR A 96 -18.66 14.40 2.61
CA THR A 96 -19.60 15.07 3.52
C THR A 96 -20.85 15.55 2.78
N GLU A 97 -20.68 16.08 1.56
CA GLU A 97 -21.82 16.50 0.75
C GLU A 97 -22.68 15.31 0.32
N ALA A 98 -22.06 14.18 -0.06
CA ALA A 98 -22.80 12.96 -0.36
C ALA A 98 -23.64 12.48 0.85
N VAL A 99 -23.04 12.46 2.05
CA VAL A 99 -23.76 12.11 3.29
C VAL A 99 -24.87 13.11 3.60
N ARG A 100 -24.69 14.40 3.32
CA ARG A 100 -25.74 15.41 3.50
C ARG A 100 -26.93 15.15 2.58
N LEU A 101 -26.69 14.71 1.35
CA LEU A 101 -27.72 14.40 0.37
C LEU A 101 -28.50 13.13 0.71
N GLU A 102 -27.79 12.09 1.13
CA GLU A 102 -28.36 10.77 1.44
C GLU A 102 -27.81 10.23 2.79
N PRO A 103 -28.29 10.76 3.95
CA PRO A 103 -27.72 10.43 5.25
C PRO A 103 -27.97 8.98 5.70
N GLU A 104 -29.01 8.35 5.19
CA GLU A 104 -29.39 6.96 5.53
C GLU A 104 -28.70 5.91 4.64
N VAL A 105 -27.84 6.32 3.72
CA VAL A 105 -27.12 5.41 2.83
C VAL A 105 -25.73 5.12 3.38
N ALA A 106 -25.49 3.86 3.76
CA ALA A 106 -24.28 3.42 4.43
C ALA A 106 -22.99 3.69 3.63
N SER A 107 -23.01 3.56 2.29
CA SER A 107 -21.84 3.77 1.43
C SER A 107 -21.25 5.18 1.56
N GLY A 108 -22.09 6.21 1.72
CA GLY A 108 -21.66 7.59 1.98
C GLY A 108 -20.76 7.72 3.20
N HIS A 109 -21.17 7.08 4.30
CA HIS A 109 -20.41 7.07 5.54
C HIS A 109 -19.11 6.27 5.43
N PHE A 110 -19.08 5.21 4.62
CA PHE A 110 -17.86 4.44 4.38
C PHE A 110 -16.85 5.23 3.55
N VAL A 111 -17.29 5.94 2.52
CA VAL A 111 -16.41 6.83 1.75
C VAL A 111 -15.88 7.97 2.62
N LEU A 112 -16.75 8.59 3.44
CA LEU A 112 -16.33 9.61 4.40
C LEU A 112 -15.28 9.08 5.38
N ALA A 113 -15.46 7.86 5.89
CA ALA A 113 -14.48 7.24 6.77
C ALA A 113 -13.13 7.06 6.09
N ARG A 114 -13.09 6.59 4.82
CA ARG A 114 -11.86 6.46 4.04
C ARG A 114 -11.19 7.81 3.76
N ALA A 115 -11.98 8.85 3.43
CA ALA A 115 -11.47 10.20 3.22
C ALA A 115 -10.82 10.79 4.48
N LEU A 116 -11.48 10.63 5.64
CA LEU A 116 -10.96 11.06 6.94
C LEU A 116 -9.69 10.28 7.32
N ALA A 117 -9.66 8.96 7.11
CA ALA A 117 -8.48 8.14 7.37
C ALA A 117 -7.30 8.55 6.48
N ALA A 118 -7.53 8.87 5.21
CA ALA A 118 -6.52 9.41 4.29
C ALA A 118 -5.95 10.76 4.79
N GLY A 119 -6.79 11.57 5.46
CA GLY A 119 -6.41 12.80 6.17
C GLY A 119 -5.81 12.56 7.56
N ARG A 120 -5.66 11.31 8.01
CA ARG A 120 -5.18 10.88 9.34
C ARG A 120 -6.07 11.30 10.52
N ASP A 121 -7.31 11.69 10.27
CA ASP A 121 -8.34 11.93 11.30
C ASP A 121 -9.04 10.61 11.66
N PHE A 122 -8.32 9.75 12.38
CA PHE A 122 -8.78 8.39 12.67
C PHE A 122 -9.97 8.33 13.62
N GLU A 123 -10.13 9.32 14.51
CA GLU A 123 -11.27 9.36 15.44
C GLU A 123 -12.58 9.60 14.68
N ARG A 124 -12.60 10.62 13.80
CA ARG A 124 -13.77 10.87 12.98
C ARG A 124 -13.99 9.78 11.94
N ALA A 125 -12.91 9.17 11.41
CA ALA A 125 -13.00 8.04 10.49
C ALA A 125 -13.70 6.83 11.15
N ARG A 126 -13.35 6.50 12.41
CA ARG A 126 -14.02 5.43 13.17
C ARG A 126 -15.49 5.74 13.40
N ALA A 127 -15.80 6.97 13.78
CA ALA A 127 -17.18 7.39 14.02
C ALA A 127 -18.03 7.27 12.76
N ALA A 128 -17.52 7.73 11.61
CA ALA A 128 -18.20 7.59 10.32
C ALA A 128 -18.38 6.11 9.91
N ALA A 129 -17.34 5.29 10.02
CA ALA A 129 -17.43 3.86 9.73
C ALA A 129 -18.41 3.12 10.65
N ALA A 130 -18.43 3.48 11.94
CA ALA A 130 -19.37 2.92 12.91
C ALA A 130 -20.81 3.30 12.55
N HIS A 131 -21.07 4.55 12.19
CA HIS A 131 -22.40 5.00 11.78
C HIS A 131 -22.86 4.28 10.49
N GLY A 132 -22.04 4.20 9.46
CA GLY A 132 -22.38 3.42 8.25
C GLY A 132 -22.71 1.96 8.57
N ARG A 133 -22.01 1.35 9.53
CA ARG A 133 -22.33 -0.01 10.01
C ARG A 133 -23.60 -0.12 10.84
N THR A 134 -24.11 0.93 11.43
CA THR A 134 -25.47 0.90 12.04
C THR A 134 -26.55 0.86 10.98
N LEU A 135 -26.30 1.47 9.81
CA LEU A 135 -27.21 1.46 8.66
C LEU A 135 -27.16 0.12 7.91
N ASP A 136 -25.97 -0.45 7.73
CA ASP A 136 -25.78 -1.78 7.12
C ASP A 136 -24.75 -2.63 7.92
N PRO A 137 -25.22 -3.40 8.92
CA PRO A 137 -24.35 -4.16 9.82
C PRO A 137 -23.57 -5.30 9.15
N GLN A 138 -24.11 -5.85 8.04
CA GLN A 138 -23.50 -6.97 7.32
C GLN A 138 -22.74 -6.54 6.06
N SER A 139 -22.63 -5.26 5.82
CA SER A 139 -21.88 -4.74 4.68
C SER A 139 -20.43 -5.21 4.70
N VAL A 140 -20.05 -5.96 3.65
CA VAL A 140 -18.65 -6.35 3.42
C VAL A 140 -17.77 -5.11 3.23
N GLU A 141 -18.29 -4.09 2.52
CA GLU A 141 -17.60 -2.81 2.34
C GLU A 141 -17.36 -2.13 3.69
N GLY A 142 -18.39 -2.07 4.55
CA GLY A 142 -18.27 -1.48 5.88
C GLY A 142 -17.25 -2.16 6.76
N LEU A 143 -17.24 -3.51 6.77
CA LEU A 143 -16.26 -4.28 7.52
C LEU A 143 -14.83 -4.09 6.98
N LEU A 144 -14.65 -4.00 5.66
CA LEU A 144 -13.36 -3.71 5.04
C LEU A 144 -12.91 -2.26 5.29
N THR A 145 -13.84 -1.30 5.28
CA THR A 145 -13.56 0.10 5.63
C THR A 145 -13.05 0.21 7.07
N VAL A 146 -13.69 -0.46 8.04
CA VAL A 146 -13.18 -0.53 9.41
C VAL A 146 -11.78 -1.14 9.45
N ALA A 147 -11.54 -2.22 8.69
CA ALA A 147 -10.23 -2.85 8.63
C ALA A 147 -9.15 -1.89 8.08
N ASP A 148 -9.47 -1.11 7.05
CA ASP A 148 -8.56 -0.12 6.48
C ASP A 148 -8.28 1.03 7.44
N VAL A 149 -9.31 1.60 8.07
CA VAL A 149 -9.19 2.68 9.07
C VAL A 149 -8.29 2.23 10.23
N GLU A 150 -8.52 1.02 10.75
CA GLU A 150 -7.72 0.50 11.86
C GLU A 150 -6.29 0.14 11.45
N ARG A 151 -6.09 -0.37 10.23
CA ARG A 151 -4.74 -0.60 9.68
C ARG A 151 -3.95 0.70 9.57
N ASP A 152 -4.57 1.76 9.04
CA ASP A 152 -3.93 3.04 8.80
C ASP A 152 -3.69 3.81 10.11
N ALA A 153 -4.54 3.58 11.12
CA ALA A 153 -4.33 4.02 12.50
C ALA A 153 -3.24 3.22 13.26
N GLY A 154 -2.72 2.12 12.67
CA GLY A 154 -1.72 1.26 13.29
C GLY A 154 -2.29 0.13 14.16
N ASN A 155 -3.60 -0.01 14.31
CA ASN A 155 -4.29 -1.00 15.13
C ASN A 155 -4.45 -2.34 14.37
N ARG A 156 -3.32 -2.99 14.05
CA ARG A 156 -3.26 -4.18 13.19
C ARG A 156 -4.14 -5.35 13.64
N GLU A 157 -4.37 -5.48 14.95
CA GLU A 157 -5.22 -6.56 15.48
C GLU A 157 -6.70 -6.28 15.18
N ALA A 158 -7.16 -5.06 15.43
CA ALA A 158 -8.52 -4.63 15.11
C ALA A 158 -8.77 -4.73 13.60
N ALA A 159 -7.83 -4.27 12.78
CA ALA A 159 -7.89 -4.41 11.32
C ALA A 159 -8.07 -5.87 10.89
N ARG A 160 -7.33 -6.80 11.50
CA ARG A 160 -7.43 -8.22 11.19
C ARG A 160 -8.75 -8.83 11.60
N VAL A 161 -9.28 -8.45 12.76
CA VAL A 161 -10.60 -8.91 13.22
C VAL A 161 -11.67 -8.46 12.23
N ALA A 162 -11.68 -7.18 11.85
CA ALA A 162 -12.63 -6.62 10.89
C ALA A 162 -12.51 -7.27 9.50
N ALA A 163 -11.28 -7.43 8.98
CA ALA A 163 -11.06 -8.10 7.70
C ALA A 163 -11.51 -9.56 7.69
N ARG A 164 -11.34 -10.29 8.79
CA ARG A 164 -11.87 -11.66 8.92
C ARG A 164 -13.39 -11.70 9.05
N ALA A 165 -13.99 -10.72 9.71
CA ALA A 165 -15.45 -10.59 9.75
C ALA A 165 -16.01 -10.36 8.33
N ALA A 166 -15.36 -9.53 7.52
CA ALA A 166 -15.71 -9.36 6.11
C ALA A 166 -15.63 -10.67 5.32
N LEU A 167 -14.59 -11.49 5.54
CA LEU A 167 -14.43 -12.80 4.91
C LEU A 167 -15.39 -13.86 5.45
N ALA A 168 -15.96 -13.68 6.64
CA ALA A 168 -17.03 -14.55 7.13
C ALA A 168 -18.33 -14.33 6.36
N VAL A 169 -18.59 -13.09 5.92
CA VAL A 169 -19.75 -12.73 5.07
C VAL A 169 -19.48 -13.08 3.60
N ALA A 170 -18.29 -12.72 3.09
CA ALA A 170 -17.89 -12.96 1.70
C ALA A 170 -16.51 -13.63 1.62
N PRO A 171 -16.44 -14.97 1.71
CA PRO A 171 -15.17 -15.73 1.76
C PRO A 171 -14.28 -15.52 0.54
N ASP A 172 -14.89 -15.26 -0.62
CA ASP A 172 -14.18 -15.09 -1.89
C ASP A 172 -13.81 -13.64 -2.21
N ASN A 173 -14.08 -12.69 -1.30
CA ASN A 173 -13.72 -11.29 -1.52
C ASN A 173 -12.20 -11.14 -1.69
N PRO A 174 -11.73 -10.72 -2.88
CA PRO A 174 -10.29 -10.72 -3.18
C PRO A 174 -9.51 -9.69 -2.36
N TYR A 175 -10.15 -8.54 -2.07
CA TYR A 175 -9.51 -7.50 -1.25
C TYR A 175 -9.38 -7.93 0.21
N GLY A 176 -10.41 -8.50 0.80
CA GLY A 176 -10.38 -9.03 2.16
C GLY A 176 -9.32 -10.14 2.31
N ARG A 177 -9.23 -11.08 1.35
CA ARG A 177 -8.19 -12.13 1.32
C ARG A 177 -6.78 -11.54 1.23
N TRP A 178 -6.58 -10.54 0.38
CA TRP A 178 -5.32 -9.82 0.25
C TRP A 178 -4.95 -9.09 1.55
N LEU A 179 -5.91 -8.37 2.15
CA LEU A 179 -5.69 -7.60 3.39
C LEU A 179 -5.29 -8.51 4.56
N VAL A 180 -6.00 -9.64 4.76
CA VAL A 180 -5.63 -10.63 5.79
C VAL A 180 -4.24 -11.22 5.51
N ALA A 181 -3.92 -11.51 4.24
CA ALA A 181 -2.60 -12.01 3.87
C ALA A 181 -1.49 -11.00 4.20
N MET A 182 -1.71 -9.71 3.97
CA MET A 182 -0.75 -8.65 4.31
C MET A 182 -0.60 -8.48 5.83
N LEU A 183 -1.70 -8.49 6.59
CA LEU A 183 -1.67 -8.42 8.05
C LEU A 183 -1.01 -9.67 8.70
N ASP A 184 -1.16 -10.85 8.09
CA ASP A 184 -0.43 -12.07 8.50
C ASP A 184 1.07 -12.00 8.13
N ALA A 185 1.41 -11.31 7.03
CA ALA A 185 2.79 -11.04 6.63
C ALA A 185 3.55 -10.21 7.67
N GLU A 186 2.93 -9.16 8.19
CA GLU A 186 3.51 -8.31 9.24
C GLU A 186 3.80 -9.09 10.54
N ARG A 187 3.09 -10.19 10.78
CA ARG A 187 3.33 -11.13 11.89
C ARG A 187 4.34 -12.22 11.57
N LEU A 188 5.06 -12.09 10.48
CA LEU A 188 6.03 -13.07 9.97
C LEU A 188 5.42 -14.47 9.74
N LYS A 189 4.11 -14.58 9.49
CA LYS A 189 3.45 -15.84 9.08
C LYS A 189 3.64 -16.08 7.58
N VAL A 190 4.91 -16.11 7.16
CA VAL A 190 5.34 -16.04 5.75
C VAL A 190 4.64 -17.10 4.87
N ARG A 191 4.63 -18.37 5.30
CA ARG A 191 4.02 -19.45 4.50
C ARG A 191 2.54 -19.22 4.25
N ARG A 192 1.81 -18.77 5.29
CA ARG A 192 0.36 -18.53 5.21
C ARG A 192 0.05 -17.35 4.30
N SER A 193 0.73 -16.23 4.51
CA SER A 193 0.61 -15.03 3.68
C SER A 193 0.91 -15.31 2.21
N MET A 194 2.05 -15.96 1.91
CA MET A 194 2.44 -16.27 0.53
C MET A 194 1.50 -17.26 -0.15
N ARG A 195 0.89 -18.18 0.59
CA ARG A 195 -0.13 -19.07 0.05
C ARG A 195 -1.40 -18.29 -0.33
N ALA A 196 -1.91 -17.48 0.60
CA ALA A 196 -3.09 -16.65 0.37
C ALA A 196 -2.90 -15.67 -0.79
N LEU A 197 -1.75 -15.01 -0.89
CA LEU A 197 -1.44 -14.12 -2.03
C LEU A 197 -1.39 -14.85 -3.37
N ARG A 198 -0.87 -16.10 -3.41
CA ARG A 198 -0.90 -16.92 -4.64
C ARG A 198 -2.32 -17.28 -5.06
N GLU A 199 -3.18 -17.62 -4.11
CA GLU A 199 -4.58 -17.95 -4.36
C GLU A 199 -5.31 -16.72 -4.91
N VAL A 200 -5.16 -15.54 -4.26
CA VAL A 200 -5.75 -14.28 -4.76
C VAL A 200 -5.30 -13.97 -6.19
N ALA A 201 -3.99 -14.11 -6.47
CA ALA A 201 -3.46 -13.84 -7.81
C ALA A 201 -3.91 -14.85 -8.87
N ARG A 202 -4.14 -16.10 -8.47
CA ARG A 202 -4.66 -17.15 -9.37
C ARG A 202 -6.12 -16.90 -9.73
N ASP A 203 -6.92 -16.55 -8.71
CA ASP A 203 -8.36 -16.35 -8.87
C ASP A 203 -8.67 -15.00 -9.54
N ASN A 204 -7.78 -14.00 -9.38
CA ASN A 204 -7.95 -12.64 -9.89
C ASN A 204 -6.66 -12.12 -10.56
N PRO A 205 -6.29 -12.60 -11.75
CA PRO A 205 -5.01 -12.24 -12.40
C PRO A 205 -4.91 -10.74 -12.72
N GLY A 206 -6.02 -10.05 -13.01
CA GLY A 206 -6.05 -8.60 -13.23
C GLY A 206 -5.82 -7.75 -11.98
N ARG A 207 -5.92 -8.34 -10.78
CA ARG A 207 -5.65 -7.70 -9.48
C ARG A 207 -4.39 -8.23 -8.80
N ALA A 208 -3.58 -9.02 -9.51
CA ALA A 208 -2.33 -9.54 -8.98
C ALA A 208 -1.35 -8.39 -8.71
N ASP A 209 -1.17 -8.06 -7.42
CA ASP A 209 -0.20 -7.06 -7.00
C ASP A 209 1.19 -7.68 -6.83
N LEU A 210 2.04 -7.49 -7.84
CA LEU A 210 3.42 -7.95 -7.85
C LEU A 210 4.24 -7.36 -6.69
N VAL A 211 3.93 -6.12 -6.28
CA VAL A 211 4.63 -5.44 -5.19
C VAL A 211 4.36 -6.16 -3.87
N SER A 212 3.09 -6.50 -3.59
CA SER A 212 2.73 -7.28 -2.40
C SER A 212 3.37 -8.66 -2.38
N MET A 213 3.57 -9.32 -3.54
CA MET A 213 4.23 -10.62 -3.59
C MET A 213 5.73 -10.57 -3.30
N THR A 214 6.35 -9.39 -3.41
CA THR A 214 7.78 -9.18 -3.06
C THR A 214 8.00 -8.78 -1.61
N TRP A 215 6.92 -8.67 -0.79
CA TRP A 215 7.03 -8.24 0.60
C TRP A 215 8.07 -9.01 1.43
N PRO A 216 8.32 -10.34 1.27
CA PRO A 216 9.33 -11.03 2.07
C PRO A 216 10.74 -10.46 1.85
N ILE A 217 11.06 -10.10 0.61
CA ILE A 217 12.36 -9.49 0.26
C ILE A 217 12.43 -8.08 0.84
N ARG A 218 11.40 -7.25 0.63
CA ARG A 218 11.34 -5.87 1.12
C ARG A 218 11.31 -5.81 2.65
N GLY A 219 10.56 -6.73 3.29
CA GLY A 219 10.50 -6.84 4.76
C GLY A 219 11.84 -7.21 5.38
N VAL A 220 12.58 -8.15 4.76
CA VAL A 220 13.95 -8.49 5.18
C VAL A 220 14.87 -7.30 5.01
N LEU A 221 14.86 -6.63 3.86
CA LEU A 221 15.69 -5.43 3.62
C LEU A 221 15.41 -4.32 4.62
N SER A 222 14.12 -4.03 4.92
CA SER A 222 13.76 -2.98 5.87
C SER A 222 14.19 -3.31 7.31
N GLY A 223 14.08 -4.57 7.72
CA GLY A 223 14.52 -5.05 9.04
C GLY A 223 16.04 -5.05 9.17
N LEU A 224 16.73 -5.59 8.17
CA LEU A 224 18.19 -5.71 8.20
C LEU A 224 18.91 -4.37 8.10
N ARG A 225 18.36 -3.37 7.41
CA ARG A 225 18.98 -2.02 7.34
C ARG A 225 19.16 -1.39 8.72
N ARG A 226 18.08 -1.43 9.54
CA ARG A 226 18.15 -0.91 10.91
C ARG A 226 19.09 -1.75 11.76
N GLY A 227 18.96 -3.07 11.66
CA GLY A 227 19.81 -4.01 12.37
C GLY A 227 21.29 -3.83 12.02
N LEU A 228 21.64 -3.64 10.75
CA LEU A 228 23.03 -3.42 10.31
C LEU A 228 23.61 -2.13 10.86
N ALA A 229 22.90 -1.01 10.76
CA ALA A 229 23.36 0.28 11.27
C ALA A 229 23.63 0.21 12.78
N VAL A 230 22.71 -0.39 13.54
CA VAL A 230 22.86 -0.57 14.99
C VAL A 230 24.03 -1.53 15.31
N SER A 231 24.11 -2.66 14.60
CA SER A 231 25.14 -3.68 14.83
C SER A 231 26.54 -3.16 14.53
N ALA A 232 26.74 -2.56 13.36
CA ALA A 232 28.04 -2.02 12.97
C ALA A 232 28.44 -0.83 13.86
N GLY A 233 27.49 0.05 14.21
CA GLY A 233 27.72 1.16 15.13
C GLY A 233 28.14 0.68 16.53
N LEU A 234 27.46 -0.33 17.07
CA LEU A 234 27.82 -0.93 18.37
C LEU A 234 29.22 -1.55 18.36
N VAL A 235 29.54 -2.31 17.30
CA VAL A 235 30.88 -2.90 17.16
C VAL A 235 31.96 -1.82 17.05
N CYS A 236 31.74 -0.75 16.27
CA CYS A 236 32.64 0.37 16.17
C CYS A 236 32.83 1.11 17.53
N ALA A 237 31.73 1.31 18.27
CA ALA A 237 31.80 1.91 19.61
C ALA A 237 32.64 1.05 20.60
N LEU A 238 32.44 -0.28 20.59
CA LEU A 238 33.23 -1.21 21.38
C LEU A 238 34.70 -1.20 20.99
N LEU A 239 35.03 -1.03 19.71
CA LEU A 239 36.43 -0.88 19.26
C LEU A 239 37.06 0.42 19.76
N LEU A 240 36.33 1.53 19.78
CA LEU A 240 36.80 2.80 20.35
C LEU A 240 37.07 2.65 21.86
N VAL A 241 36.18 2.00 22.61
CA VAL A 241 36.39 1.69 24.04
C VAL A 241 37.60 0.79 24.23
N ALA A 242 37.80 -0.22 23.37
CA ALA A 242 38.97 -1.10 23.43
C ALA A 242 40.27 -0.33 23.20
N HIS A 243 40.25 0.63 22.27
CA HIS A 243 41.43 1.44 21.95
C HIS A 243 41.84 2.39 23.08
N TRP A 244 40.85 3.03 23.74
CA TRP A 244 41.13 4.12 24.68
C TRP A 244 41.17 3.69 26.15
N TRP A 245 40.35 2.71 26.55
CA TRP A 245 40.13 2.46 27.99
C TRP A 245 40.21 0.99 28.41
N TRP A 246 39.82 0.02 27.58
CA TRP A 246 39.71 -1.36 28.01
C TRP A 246 39.98 -2.36 26.86
N ALA A 247 41.23 -2.82 26.77
CA ALA A 247 41.66 -3.74 25.70
C ALA A 247 40.79 -5.02 25.53
N PRO A 248 40.27 -5.68 26.59
CA PRO A 248 39.35 -6.82 26.43
C PRO A 248 38.06 -6.52 25.65
N ALA A 249 37.65 -5.24 25.53
CA ALA A 249 36.50 -4.86 24.73
C ALA A 249 36.63 -5.26 23.24
N GLY A 250 37.87 -5.41 22.74
CA GLY A 250 38.13 -5.89 21.36
C GLY A 250 37.70 -7.34 21.14
N THR A 251 37.94 -8.23 22.11
CA THR A 251 37.48 -9.62 22.05
C THR A 251 35.97 -9.69 22.22
N PHE A 252 35.41 -8.88 23.10
CA PHE A 252 33.96 -8.78 23.29
C PHE A 252 33.29 -8.25 22.00
N ALA A 253 33.85 -7.25 21.33
CA ALA A 253 33.36 -6.74 20.06
C ALA A 253 33.28 -7.82 18.96
N ARG A 254 34.25 -8.76 18.90
CA ARG A 254 34.23 -9.88 17.97
C ARG A 254 33.08 -10.85 18.25
N VAL A 255 32.85 -11.19 19.53
CA VAL A 255 31.73 -12.06 19.92
C VAL A 255 30.40 -11.38 19.57
N VAL A 256 30.26 -10.10 19.88
CA VAL A 256 29.06 -9.32 19.57
C VAL A 256 28.83 -9.27 18.06
N ALA A 257 29.86 -9.03 17.25
CA ALA A 257 29.75 -9.03 15.79
C ALA A 257 29.27 -10.40 15.23
N ALA A 258 29.83 -11.50 15.76
CA ALA A 258 29.41 -12.84 15.36
C ALA A 258 27.95 -13.14 15.71
N VAL A 259 27.53 -12.81 16.95
CA VAL A 259 26.15 -13.00 17.41
C VAL A 259 25.17 -12.17 16.56
N LEU A 260 25.47 -10.89 16.36
CA LEU A 260 24.59 -10.00 15.58
C LEU A 260 24.50 -10.42 14.12
N ALA A 261 25.61 -10.84 13.49
CA ALA A 261 25.61 -11.39 12.14
C ALA A 261 24.76 -12.67 12.05
N ALA A 262 24.88 -13.57 13.04
CA ALA A 262 24.08 -14.79 13.10
C ALA A 262 22.58 -14.50 13.28
N VAL A 263 22.21 -13.53 14.13
CA VAL A 263 20.82 -13.09 14.32
C VAL A 263 20.25 -12.51 13.01
N MET A 264 21.02 -11.66 12.31
CA MET A 264 20.61 -11.07 11.04
C MET A 264 20.43 -12.12 9.94
N ALA A 265 21.37 -13.04 9.81
CA ALA A 265 21.28 -14.16 8.88
C ALA A 265 20.11 -15.09 9.21
N GLY A 266 19.91 -15.40 10.49
CA GLY A 266 18.77 -16.18 10.98
C GLY A 266 17.42 -15.53 10.69
N PHE A 267 17.31 -14.21 10.87
CA PHE A 267 16.11 -13.46 10.50
C PHE A 267 15.83 -13.52 9.00
N ALA A 268 16.85 -13.28 8.16
CA ALA A 268 16.73 -13.39 6.71
C ALA A 268 16.28 -14.81 6.29
N ALA A 269 16.92 -15.83 6.81
CA ALA A 269 16.59 -17.23 6.54
C ALA A 269 15.15 -17.57 6.98
N ARG A 270 14.73 -17.12 8.18
CA ARG A 270 13.38 -17.33 8.70
C ARG A 270 12.28 -16.76 7.81
N VAL A 271 12.56 -15.68 7.07
CA VAL A 271 11.60 -15.04 6.18
C VAL A 271 11.73 -15.55 4.75
N LEU A 272 12.94 -15.61 4.20
CA LEU A 272 13.16 -15.93 2.77
C LEU A 272 12.99 -17.41 2.45
N ILE A 273 13.42 -18.33 3.33
CA ILE A 273 13.29 -19.77 3.10
C ILE A 273 11.83 -20.19 2.96
N PRO A 274 10.91 -19.81 3.90
CA PRO A 274 9.50 -20.17 3.77
C PRO A 274 8.77 -19.47 2.62
N ALA A 275 9.27 -18.31 2.15
CA ALA A 275 8.68 -17.58 1.02
C ALA A 275 8.87 -18.31 -0.31
N GLY A 276 9.95 -19.09 -0.45
CA GLY A 276 10.26 -19.88 -1.63
C GLY A 276 10.67 -19.02 -2.83
N ARG A 277 10.41 -19.52 -4.04
CA ARG A 277 10.89 -18.91 -5.30
C ARG A 277 10.01 -17.80 -5.86
N LEU A 278 8.76 -17.67 -5.38
CA LEU A 278 7.80 -16.72 -5.93
C LEU A 278 8.23 -15.26 -5.80
N PRO A 279 8.67 -14.76 -4.63
CA PRO A 279 9.11 -13.36 -4.49
C PRO A 279 10.24 -13.01 -5.45
N TRP A 280 11.16 -13.95 -5.71
CA TRP A 280 12.29 -13.76 -6.65
C TRP A 280 11.83 -13.64 -8.11
N ARG A 281 10.81 -14.42 -8.51
CA ARG A 281 10.20 -14.31 -9.84
C ARG A 281 9.47 -12.99 -9.99
N CYS A 282 8.67 -12.60 -9.00
CA CYS A 282 7.96 -11.32 -9.01
C CYS A 282 8.92 -10.13 -9.01
N LEU A 283 10.02 -10.19 -8.26
CA LEU A 283 11.05 -9.14 -8.26
C LEU A 283 11.62 -8.87 -9.66
N ARG A 284 11.75 -9.91 -10.50
CA ARG A 284 12.25 -9.76 -11.89
C ARG A 284 11.24 -9.06 -12.80
N LEU A 285 9.96 -9.11 -12.46
CA LEU A 285 8.87 -8.50 -13.22
C LEU A 285 8.59 -7.05 -12.80
N LEU A 286 9.19 -6.59 -11.68
CA LEU A 286 9.06 -5.21 -11.24
C LEU A 286 9.79 -4.24 -12.19
N PRO A 287 9.38 -2.98 -12.22
CA PRO A 287 10.05 -1.91 -12.94
C PRO A 287 11.55 -1.85 -12.66
N SER A 288 12.30 -1.38 -13.64
CA SER A 288 13.78 -1.47 -13.64
C SER A 288 14.42 -0.81 -12.40
N LEU A 289 13.87 0.32 -11.94
CA LEU A 289 14.38 1.04 -10.76
C LEU A 289 14.16 0.22 -9.49
N MET A 290 12.92 -0.24 -9.24
CA MET A 290 12.59 -1.06 -8.06
C MET A 290 13.37 -2.37 -8.04
N ARG A 291 13.48 -3.03 -9.19
CA ARG A 291 14.26 -4.28 -9.32
C ARG A 291 15.73 -4.07 -9.01
N ARG A 292 16.37 -3.02 -9.59
CA ARG A 292 17.79 -2.70 -9.33
C ARG A 292 18.02 -2.31 -7.88
N ALA A 293 17.16 -1.47 -7.31
CA ALA A 293 17.26 -1.07 -5.91
C ALA A 293 17.12 -2.27 -4.96
N GLY A 294 16.14 -3.15 -5.18
CA GLY A 294 15.92 -4.35 -4.37
C GLY A 294 17.09 -5.34 -4.47
N THR A 295 17.61 -5.62 -5.68
CA THR A 295 18.75 -6.55 -5.87
C THR A 295 20.05 -5.98 -5.31
N ALA A 296 20.33 -4.69 -5.55
CA ALA A 296 21.51 -4.02 -4.98
C ALA A 296 21.43 -3.95 -3.45
N GLY A 297 20.25 -3.66 -2.89
CA GLY A 297 20.03 -3.66 -1.44
C GLY A 297 20.31 -5.02 -0.81
N LEU A 298 19.85 -6.12 -1.42
CA LEU A 298 20.16 -7.49 -0.95
C LEU A 298 21.64 -7.81 -1.01
N ALA A 299 22.31 -7.48 -2.12
CA ALA A 299 23.74 -7.73 -2.31
C ALA A 299 24.57 -6.94 -1.28
N LEU A 300 24.26 -5.65 -1.11
CA LEU A 300 24.97 -4.78 -0.16
C LEU A 300 24.75 -5.24 1.29
N THR A 301 23.52 -5.64 1.64
CA THR A 301 23.22 -6.16 2.99
C THR A 301 23.95 -7.47 3.25
N GLY A 302 23.98 -8.40 2.27
CA GLY A 302 24.73 -9.65 2.37
C GLY A 302 26.24 -9.41 2.52
N ALA A 303 26.81 -8.48 1.74
CA ALA A 303 28.21 -8.09 1.84
C ALA A 303 28.54 -7.51 3.22
N ALA A 304 27.69 -6.62 3.75
CA ALA A 304 27.90 -6.01 5.06
C ALA A 304 27.83 -7.03 6.22
N ILE A 305 26.90 -7.99 6.15
CA ILE A 305 26.87 -9.12 7.11
C ILE A 305 28.16 -9.95 7.00
N GLY A 306 28.61 -10.22 5.76
CA GLY A 306 29.87 -10.93 5.49
C GLY A 306 31.10 -10.20 6.08
N LEU A 307 31.14 -8.86 6.02
CA LEU A 307 32.21 -8.07 6.62
C LEU A 307 32.22 -8.18 8.16
N LEU A 308 31.03 -8.22 8.80
CA LEU A 308 30.95 -8.44 10.26
C LEU A 308 31.42 -9.85 10.65
N VAL A 309 31.10 -10.88 9.85
CA VAL A 309 31.61 -12.25 10.05
C VAL A 309 33.12 -12.30 9.86
N ALA A 310 33.65 -11.68 8.80
CA ALA A 310 35.08 -11.60 8.55
C ALA A 310 35.82 -10.87 9.68
N TYR A 311 35.25 -9.79 10.22
CA TYR A 311 35.79 -9.12 11.40
C TYR A 311 35.83 -10.04 12.62
N ALA A 312 34.77 -10.78 12.89
CA ALA A 312 34.73 -11.74 14.00
C ALA A 312 35.86 -12.78 13.90
N ALA A 313 36.20 -13.23 12.68
CA ALA A 313 37.26 -14.19 12.41
C ALA A 313 38.66 -13.57 12.47
N THR A 314 38.88 -12.44 11.79
CA THR A 314 40.21 -11.87 11.53
C THR A 314 40.65 -10.77 12.51
N ALA A 315 39.71 -10.20 13.26
CA ALA A 315 39.90 -9.01 14.11
C ALA A 315 40.41 -7.77 13.35
N TRP A 316 40.29 -7.73 12.01
CA TRP A 316 40.75 -6.59 11.21
C TRP A 316 39.78 -5.41 11.34
N TRP A 317 40.18 -4.39 12.10
CA TRP A 317 39.36 -3.27 12.54
C TRP A 317 38.66 -2.46 11.42
N PRO A 318 39.17 -2.33 10.17
CA PRO A 318 38.48 -1.58 9.14
C PRO A 318 37.16 -2.23 8.68
N LEU A 319 37.00 -3.55 8.84
CA LEU A 319 35.82 -4.27 8.33
C LEU A 319 34.48 -3.77 8.90
N PRO A 320 34.29 -3.59 10.22
CA PRO A 320 33.02 -3.05 10.74
C PRO A 320 32.82 -1.57 10.37
N VAL A 321 33.87 -0.80 10.14
CA VAL A 321 33.78 0.59 9.65
C VAL A 321 33.23 0.61 8.21
N ILE A 322 33.74 -0.27 7.35
CA ILE A 322 33.24 -0.44 5.97
C ILE A 322 31.79 -0.92 6.00
N ALA A 323 31.44 -1.87 6.88
CA ALA A 323 30.06 -2.33 7.05
C ALA A 323 29.12 -1.20 7.50
N LEU A 324 29.58 -0.31 8.38
CA LEU A 324 28.84 0.87 8.82
C LEU A 324 28.63 1.87 7.67
N ALA A 325 29.66 2.07 6.83
CA ALA A 325 29.56 2.94 5.65
C ALA A 325 28.56 2.44 4.60
N ALA A 326 28.19 1.16 4.62
CA ALA A 326 27.10 0.63 3.77
C ALA A 326 25.70 1.09 4.21
N ALA A 327 25.50 1.52 5.46
CA ALA A 327 24.18 1.90 5.98
C ALA A 327 23.54 3.09 5.23
N PRO A 328 24.24 4.22 4.97
CA PRO A 328 23.66 5.32 4.19
C PRO A 328 23.33 4.91 2.74
N LEU A 329 24.12 4.05 2.11
CA LEU A 329 23.82 3.53 0.76
C LEU A 329 22.55 2.68 0.76
N LEU A 330 22.35 1.84 1.77
CA LEU A 330 21.10 1.09 1.94
C LEU A 330 19.89 1.99 2.16
N TRP A 331 20.08 3.13 2.84
CA TRP A 331 19.04 4.14 3.00
C TRP A 331 18.68 4.80 1.66
N LEU A 332 19.66 5.18 0.85
CA LEU A 332 19.46 5.74 -0.49
C LEU A 332 18.78 4.74 -1.43
N LEU A 333 19.17 3.47 -1.43
CA LEU A 333 18.51 2.41 -2.20
C LEU A 333 17.05 2.23 -1.78
N SER A 334 16.73 2.37 -0.52
CA SER A 334 15.37 2.32 -0.01
C SER A 334 14.54 3.52 -0.44
N LEU A 335 15.13 4.70 -0.47
CA LEU A 335 14.48 5.90 -1.02
C LEU A 335 14.21 5.72 -2.52
N ALA A 336 15.18 5.21 -3.27
CA ALA A 336 15.01 4.91 -4.70
C ALA A 336 13.91 3.86 -4.95
N GLU A 337 13.76 2.86 -4.06
CA GLU A 337 12.67 1.87 -4.13
C GLU A 337 11.29 2.53 -3.86
N LEU A 338 11.21 3.41 -2.87
CA LEU A 338 9.99 4.17 -2.55
C LEU A 338 9.61 5.14 -3.67
N LEU A 339 10.59 5.88 -4.21
CA LEU A 339 10.37 6.78 -5.34
C LEU A 339 9.97 6.00 -6.59
N GLY A 340 10.59 4.84 -6.85
CA GLY A 340 10.20 3.97 -7.96
C GLY A 340 8.76 3.49 -7.84
N ALA A 341 8.33 3.10 -6.64
CA ALA A 341 6.94 2.71 -6.40
C ALA A 341 5.96 3.88 -6.60
N GLY A 342 6.31 5.07 -6.11
CA GLY A 342 5.49 6.27 -6.29
C GLY A 342 5.46 6.76 -7.74
N LEU A 343 6.58 6.69 -8.46
CA LEU A 343 6.66 7.09 -9.87
C LEU A 343 5.96 6.12 -10.82
N ASP A 344 5.75 4.87 -10.43
CA ASP A 344 5.02 3.89 -11.24
C ASP A 344 3.51 3.89 -10.98
N ASP A 345 3.08 4.44 -9.84
CA ASP A 345 1.66 4.63 -9.55
C ASP A 345 1.15 5.94 -10.19
N PRO A 346 0.15 5.87 -11.09
CA PRO A 346 -0.38 7.06 -11.76
C PRO A 346 -0.90 8.13 -10.80
N GLY A 347 -1.57 7.72 -9.71
CA GLY A 347 -2.11 8.65 -8.70
C GLY A 347 -1.01 9.41 -7.97
N SER A 348 0.06 8.72 -7.56
CA SER A 348 1.22 9.35 -6.92
C SER A 348 1.97 10.31 -7.86
N ARG A 349 2.08 9.96 -9.16
CA ARG A 349 2.68 10.88 -10.17
C ARG A 349 1.88 12.15 -10.33
N GLU A 350 0.57 12.05 -10.30
CA GLU A 350 -0.32 13.18 -10.48
C GLU A 350 -0.35 14.07 -9.23
N ALA A 351 -0.36 13.47 -8.04
CA ALA A 351 -0.20 14.19 -6.78
C ALA A 351 1.14 14.94 -6.70
N LEU A 352 2.23 14.34 -7.19
CA LEU A 352 3.54 15.01 -7.26
C LEU A 352 3.54 16.18 -8.27
N ARG A 353 2.83 16.06 -9.39
CA ARG A 353 2.71 17.14 -10.39
C ARG A 353 1.90 18.32 -9.86
N SER A 354 0.77 18.06 -9.18
CA SER A 354 -0.04 19.11 -8.57
C SER A 354 0.73 19.83 -7.49
N TRP A 355 1.41 19.11 -6.61
CA TRP A 355 2.27 19.70 -5.58
C TRP A 355 3.42 20.53 -6.16
N ALA A 356 4.06 20.08 -7.25
CA ALA A 356 5.12 20.82 -7.93
C ALA A 356 4.56 22.05 -8.68
N GLY A 357 3.29 22.07 -9.06
CA GLY A 357 2.58 23.23 -9.58
C GLY A 357 2.37 24.28 -8.49
N ASP A 358 1.83 23.87 -7.34
CA ASP A 358 1.56 24.75 -6.19
C ASP A 358 2.82 25.43 -5.60
N LEU A 359 4.03 24.88 -5.89
CA LEU A 359 5.30 25.51 -5.48
C LEU A 359 5.82 26.56 -6.48
N ARG A 360 5.19 26.71 -7.65
CA ARG A 360 5.58 27.66 -8.69
C ARG A 360 4.71 28.91 -8.72
N ASP A 361 3.55 28.82 -8.10
CA ASP A 361 2.60 29.91 -7.89
C ASP A 361 2.75 30.50 -6.47
#